data_1974883a9d30410a1adab89974008d5a
#
_entry.id   1974883a9d30410a1adab89974008d5a
#
_cell.length_a   1.000
_cell.length_b   1.000
_cell.length_c   1.000
_cell.angle_alpha   90.00
_cell.angle_beta   90.00
_cell.angle_gamma   90.00
#
_symmetry.space_group_name_H-M   'P 1'
#
loop_
_entity.id
_entity.type
_entity.pdbx_description
1 polymer ?
#
loop_
_entity_poly.entity_id
_entity_poly.type
_entity_poly.pdbx_seq_one_letter_code
_entity_poly.pdbx_strand_id
1 'polypeptide(L)'
;MTPSTVARFMAALFPPSPLDVCRLLDAGAGVGALSCAFLDRWTSGEGFNFQHVEAHAYEIDPALRSHLEQAFASYAGHLPLIPRVSSSDFIPDAAVRIFQGSGRYTHAILNPPYKKIHSDSPHRMILRRAGIETVNLYSAFVALALALMEPGGQLVAIIPRSFCNGPYYRPFRDFILSRAAIHHIHLFASRNKAFKDDEVLQENIIIRLERGGKQGPVSVSNSADDRFADLITHEHPFERIVFPDDPERFIHVPTSLEHSAIELFSGVRFSLDEIGVSTSTGPVVDFRLQDHIQSNPAPGTVPLLYPGHFKGPDTHWPKEGIKRGNAIALNSDTMKWLYPNGFYTVVRRFSAKEERRRIVASVVRPDSFSGASMLGFENHLNVFHHQKHGLPENLAYGLAAFMNTVAVDDYFRRFNGHTQVNATDLRLMKYPSRSTLSAFGEWAKAQGDPTEAMLDDQLKKISE
;
A
#
# COMPACT_ATOMS: atom_id res chain seq x y z
N MET A 1 11.98 -14.10 11.29
CA MET A 1 11.09 -14.94 12.14
C MET A 1 10.05 -14.06 12.82
N THR A 2 8.85 -14.57 13.12
CA THR A 2 7.80 -13.80 13.80
C THR A 2 8.14 -13.65 15.29
N PRO A 3 8.20 -12.41 15.85
CA PRO A 3 8.38 -12.21 17.27
C PRO A 3 7.26 -12.86 18.10
N SER A 4 7.57 -13.38 19.29
CA SER A 4 6.59 -14.09 20.12
C SER A 4 5.40 -13.23 20.56
N THR A 5 5.60 -11.92 20.76
CA THR A 5 4.55 -10.95 21.04
C THR A 5 3.58 -10.81 19.88
N VAL A 6 4.09 -10.71 18.64
CA VAL A 6 3.28 -10.67 17.42
C VAL A 6 2.54 -11.98 17.20
N ALA A 7 3.20 -13.12 17.40
CA ALA A 7 2.57 -14.44 17.26
C ALA A 7 1.38 -14.61 18.23
N ARG A 8 1.55 -14.22 19.50
CA ARG A 8 0.47 -14.23 20.50
C ARG A 8 -0.67 -13.28 20.14
N PHE A 9 -0.35 -12.06 19.69
CA PHE A 9 -1.36 -11.12 19.23
C PHE A 9 -2.16 -11.69 18.04
N MET A 10 -1.49 -12.27 17.05
CA MET A 10 -2.16 -12.92 15.92
C MET A 10 -3.05 -14.08 16.34
N ALA A 11 -2.59 -14.92 17.25
CA ALA A 11 -3.40 -16.00 17.79
C ALA A 11 -4.63 -15.46 18.57
N ALA A 12 -4.50 -14.35 19.29
CA ALA A 12 -5.59 -13.72 20.04
C ALA A 12 -6.69 -13.11 19.14
N LEU A 13 -6.39 -12.83 17.86
CA LEU A 13 -7.36 -12.29 16.91
C LEU A 13 -8.42 -13.30 16.44
N PHE A 14 -8.20 -14.60 16.58
CA PHE A 14 -9.23 -15.56 16.24
C PHE A 14 -10.43 -15.42 17.19
N PRO A 15 -11.68 -15.50 16.68
CA PRO A 15 -12.85 -15.48 17.56
C PRO A 15 -12.94 -16.80 18.33
N PRO A 16 -13.75 -16.85 19.41
CA PRO A 16 -14.14 -18.11 20.01
C PRO A 16 -14.70 -19.06 18.96
N SER A 17 -14.34 -20.35 19.05
CA SER A 17 -14.76 -21.36 18.09
C SER A 17 -15.56 -22.46 18.79
N PRO A 18 -16.79 -22.78 18.31
CA PRO A 18 -17.58 -23.87 18.84
C PRO A 18 -17.22 -25.24 18.24
N LEU A 19 -16.23 -25.30 17.37
CA LEU A 19 -15.87 -26.53 16.67
C LEU A 19 -15.22 -27.55 17.59
N ASP A 20 -15.56 -28.83 17.42
CA ASP A 20 -14.89 -29.94 18.11
C ASP A 20 -13.50 -30.23 17.52
N VAL A 21 -13.33 -30.00 16.23
CA VAL A 21 -12.10 -30.27 15.48
C VAL A 21 -11.57 -29.01 14.82
N CYS A 22 -10.34 -28.67 15.16
CA CYS A 22 -9.62 -27.61 14.45
C CYS A 22 -8.69 -28.21 13.39
N ARG A 23 -8.83 -27.78 12.14
CA ARG A 23 -7.86 -28.05 11.07
C ARG A 23 -7.09 -26.76 10.80
N LEU A 24 -5.89 -26.70 11.39
CA LEU A 24 -5.01 -25.53 11.33
C LEU A 24 -4.05 -25.65 10.14
N LEU A 25 -3.91 -24.55 9.38
CA LEU A 25 -2.89 -24.37 8.34
C LEU A 25 -1.89 -23.31 8.77
N ASP A 26 -0.58 -23.64 8.67
CA ASP A 26 0.54 -22.70 8.79
C ASP A 26 1.47 -22.90 7.59
N ALA A 27 1.29 -22.07 6.54
CA ALA A 27 2.09 -22.16 5.33
C ALA A 27 3.28 -21.20 5.38
N GLY A 28 4.50 -21.75 5.32
CA GLY A 28 5.75 -21.03 5.60
C GLY A 28 5.99 -20.89 7.09
N ALA A 29 5.83 -22.01 7.83
CA ALA A 29 5.77 -22.03 9.28
C ALA A 29 7.09 -21.65 9.97
N GLY A 30 8.24 -21.72 9.27
CA GLY A 30 9.53 -21.48 9.89
C GLY A 30 9.80 -22.45 11.04
N VAL A 31 10.14 -21.91 12.19
CA VAL A 31 10.30 -22.71 13.44
C VAL A 31 9.00 -22.98 14.19
N GLY A 32 7.83 -22.58 13.64
CA GLY A 32 6.53 -22.85 14.22
C GLY A 32 6.02 -21.80 15.22
N ALA A 33 6.58 -20.60 15.26
CA ALA A 33 6.21 -19.58 16.22
C ALA A 33 4.69 -19.24 16.22
N LEU A 34 4.06 -19.18 15.04
CA LEU A 34 2.63 -18.90 14.89
C LEU A 34 1.78 -20.08 15.34
N SER A 35 2.12 -21.28 14.86
CA SER A 35 1.44 -22.52 15.30
C SER A 35 1.53 -22.73 16.81
N CYS A 36 2.71 -22.53 17.41
CA CYS A 36 2.88 -22.64 18.86
C CYS A 36 2.01 -21.62 19.61
N ALA A 37 1.96 -20.36 19.20
CA ALA A 37 1.12 -19.35 19.81
C ALA A 37 -0.39 -19.69 19.72
N PHE A 38 -0.81 -20.30 18.60
CA PHE A 38 -2.18 -20.80 18.45
C PHE A 38 -2.47 -21.96 19.40
N LEU A 39 -1.54 -22.93 19.53
CA LEU A 39 -1.66 -24.06 20.44
C LEU A 39 -1.63 -23.63 21.92
N ASP A 40 -0.78 -22.65 22.28
CA ASP A 40 -0.75 -22.07 23.63
C ASP A 40 -2.11 -21.46 24.01
N ARG A 41 -2.75 -20.73 23.08
CA ARG A 41 -4.08 -20.19 23.31
C ARG A 41 -5.14 -21.29 23.48
N TRP A 42 -5.04 -22.37 22.73
CA TRP A 42 -5.93 -23.51 22.91
C TRP A 42 -5.77 -24.13 24.31
N THR A 43 -4.53 -24.30 24.77
CA THR A 43 -4.26 -24.87 26.12
C THR A 43 -4.72 -23.97 27.25
N SER A 44 -4.73 -22.63 27.04
CA SER A 44 -5.23 -21.68 28.04
C SER A 44 -6.76 -21.73 28.20
N GLY A 45 -7.48 -22.40 27.30
CA GLY A 45 -8.93 -22.46 27.28
C GLY A 45 -9.62 -21.16 26.88
N GLU A 46 -8.88 -20.20 26.36
CA GLU A 46 -9.40 -18.88 25.94
C GLU A 46 -10.19 -18.95 24.64
N GLY A 47 -11.45 -19.41 24.74
CA GLY A 47 -12.41 -19.39 23.63
C GLY A 47 -12.27 -20.51 22.60
N PHE A 48 -11.37 -21.47 22.80
CA PHE A 48 -11.21 -22.65 21.95
C PHE A 48 -11.63 -23.92 22.73
N ASN A 49 -12.66 -24.61 22.22
CA ASN A 49 -13.19 -25.83 22.84
C ASN A 49 -12.88 -27.08 21.99
N PHE A 50 -11.80 -27.04 21.19
CA PHE A 50 -11.45 -28.16 20.33
C PHE A 50 -11.14 -29.42 21.16
N GLN A 51 -11.72 -30.56 20.75
CA GLN A 51 -11.38 -31.86 21.30
C GLN A 51 -10.02 -32.34 20.76
N HIS A 52 -9.69 -32.00 19.50
CA HIS A 52 -8.35 -32.19 18.92
C HIS A 52 -8.06 -31.15 17.82
N VAL A 53 -6.77 -30.98 17.54
CA VAL A 53 -6.24 -30.11 16.48
C VAL A 53 -5.44 -30.92 15.50
N GLU A 54 -5.80 -30.86 14.21
CA GLU A 54 -5.00 -31.33 13.09
C GLU A 54 -4.17 -30.15 12.57
N ALA A 55 -2.89 -30.08 12.89
CA ALA A 55 -2.02 -29.00 12.45
C ALA A 55 -1.21 -29.41 11.22
N HIS A 56 -1.45 -28.70 10.09
CA HIS A 56 -0.70 -28.88 8.87
C HIS A 56 0.20 -27.68 8.62
N ALA A 57 1.49 -27.87 8.73
CA ALA A 57 2.49 -26.85 8.53
C ALA A 57 3.38 -27.18 7.30
N TYR A 58 3.73 -26.13 6.53
CA TYR A 58 4.66 -26.23 5.39
C TYR A 58 5.93 -25.47 5.69
N GLU A 59 7.08 -26.16 5.59
CA GLU A 59 8.41 -25.55 5.71
C GLU A 59 9.42 -26.28 4.80
N ILE A 60 9.99 -25.54 3.86
CA ILE A 60 10.92 -26.08 2.87
C ILE A 60 12.35 -26.17 3.38
N ASP A 61 12.73 -25.28 4.33
CA ASP A 61 14.07 -25.30 4.92
C ASP A 61 14.21 -26.46 5.91
N PRO A 62 15.13 -27.42 5.69
CA PRO A 62 15.29 -28.58 6.57
C PRO A 62 15.68 -28.22 8.01
N ALA A 63 16.47 -27.15 8.20
CA ALA A 63 16.93 -26.74 9.52
C ALA A 63 15.75 -26.17 10.33
N LEU A 64 14.94 -25.27 9.74
CA LEU A 64 13.76 -24.73 10.39
C LEU A 64 12.70 -25.81 10.62
N ARG A 65 12.51 -26.72 9.66
CA ARG A 65 11.57 -27.83 9.78
C ARG A 65 11.89 -28.75 10.95
N SER A 66 13.16 -29.05 11.20
CA SER A 66 13.55 -29.87 12.37
C SER A 66 13.12 -29.24 13.70
N HIS A 67 13.24 -27.91 13.84
CA HIS A 67 12.75 -27.20 15.01
C HIS A 67 11.23 -27.24 15.13
N LEU A 68 10.52 -27.06 14.01
CA LEU A 68 9.07 -27.13 13.93
C LEU A 68 8.56 -28.53 14.36
N GLU A 69 9.18 -29.61 13.86
CA GLU A 69 8.84 -30.98 14.21
C GLU A 69 9.06 -31.26 15.71
N GLN A 70 10.16 -30.75 16.28
CA GLN A 70 10.42 -30.86 17.73
C GLN A 70 9.39 -30.10 18.55
N ALA A 71 9.02 -28.88 18.12
CA ALA A 71 7.98 -28.11 18.78
C ALA A 71 6.63 -28.86 18.77
N PHE A 72 6.20 -29.33 17.61
CA PHE A 72 4.97 -30.12 17.50
C PHE A 72 4.98 -31.42 18.31
N ALA A 73 6.10 -32.12 18.34
CA ALA A 73 6.25 -33.32 19.15
C ALA A 73 6.07 -33.04 20.66
N SER A 74 6.59 -31.89 21.13
CA SER A 74 6.40 -31.45 22.51
C SER A 74 4.92 -31.25 22.85
N TYR A 75 4.14 -30.58 21.99
CA TYR A 75 2.70 -30.39 22.19
C TYR A 75 1.92 -31.70 22.07
N ALA A 76 2.22 -32.54 21.07
CA ALA A 76 1.53 -33.82 20.85
C ALA A 76 1.75 -34.82 22.00
N GLY A 77 2.81 -34.65 22.79
CA GLY A 77 3.09 -35.48 23.98
C GLY A 77 2.07 -35.29 25.11
N HIS A 78 1.32 -34.18 25.14
CA HIS A 78 0.37 -33.85 26.20
C HIS A 78 -0.97 -33.26 25.72
N LEU A 79 -1.13 -33.07 24.43
CA LEU A 79 -2.35 -32.55 23.80
C LEU A 79 -2.86 -33.51 22.72
N PRO A 80 -4.17 -33.54 22.45
CA PRO A 80 -4.73 -34.27 21.31
C PRO A 80 -4.43 -33.55 19.99
N LEU A 81 -3.14 -33.37 19.69
CA LEU A 81 -2.60 -32.74 18.47
C LEU A 81 -2.18 -33.81 17.49
N ILE A 82 -2.64 -33.68 16.24
CA ILE A 82 -2.24 -34.51 15.09
C ILE A 82 -1.41 -33.62 14.18
N PRO A 83 -0.06 -33.61 14.36
CA PRO A 83 0.80 -32.76 13.56
C PRO A 83 1.11 -33.38 12.19
N ARG A 84 1.16 -32.54 11.18
CA ARG A 84 1.62 -32.90 9.84
C ARG A 84 2.54 -31.79 9.33
N VAL A 85 3.83 -32.10 9.16
CA VAL A 85 4.82 -31.17 8.64
C VAL A 85 5.18 -31.60 7.21
N SER A 86 4.96 -30.69 6.25
CA SER A 86 5.25 -30.90 4.83
C SER A 86 6.53 -30.18 4.42
N SER A 87 7.42 -30.90 3.73
CA SER A 87 8.60 -30.34 3.09
C SER A 87 8.36 -29.85 1.66
N SER A 88 7.12 -29.98 1.16
CA SER A 88 6.74 -29.58 -0.17
C SER A 88 6.59 -28.07 -0.28
N ASP A 89 6.81 -27.53 -1.48
CA ASP A 89 6.43 -26.17 -1.80
C ASP A 89 4.90 -26.01 -1.70
N PHE A 90 4.47 -25.04 -0.91
CA PHE A 90 3.04 -24.82 -0.64
C PHE A 90 2.24 -24.48 -1.91
N ILE A 91 2.79 -23.69 -2.84
CA ILE A 91 2.04 -23.22 -4.02
C ILE A 91 1.57 -24.39 -4.91
N PRO A 92 2.44 -25.30 -5.40
CA PRO A 92 1.97 -26.41 -6.21
C PRO A 92 1.12 -27.41 -5.43
N ASP A 93 1.44 -27.71 -4.16
CA ASP A 93 0.64 -28.64 -3.35
C ASP A 93 -0.77 -28.09 -3.09
N ALA A 94 -0.88 -26.82 -2.70
CA ALA A 94 -2.18 -26.15 -2.48
C ALA A 94 -3.03 -26.11 -3.76
N ALA A 95 -2.42 -25.84 -4.92
CA ALA A 95 -3.14 -25.85 -6.19
C ALA A 95 -3.69 -27.24 -6.52
N VAL A 96 -2.91 -28.30 -6.32
CA VAL A 96 -3.39 -29.70 -6.50
C VAL A 96 -4.57 -29.99 -5.57
N ARG A 97 -4.49 -29.62 -4.30
CA ARG A 97 -5.58 -29.80 -3.33
C ARG A 97 -6.85 -29.04 -3.71
N ILE A 98 -6.71 -27.82 -4.24
CA ILE A 98 -7.85 -27.02 -4.74
C ILE A 98 -8.54 -27.77 -5.91
N PHE A 99 -7.77 -28.27 -6.89
CA PHE A 99 -8.31 -29.03 -8.03
C PHE A 99 -8.98 -30.34 -7.60
N GLN A 100 -8.49 -31.00 -6.57
CA GLN A 100 -9.07 -32.22 -6.01
C GLN A 100 -10.25 -31.96 -5.08
N GLY A 101 -10.56 -30.69 -4.74
CA GLY A 101 -11.57 -30.35 -3.75
C GLY A 101 -11.24 -30.85 -2.34
N SER A 102 -9.93 -31.08 -2.06
CA SER A 102 -9.42 -31.64 -0.80
C SER A 102 -8.70 -30.59 0.05
N GLY A 103 -8.43 -30.87 1.32
CA GLY A 103 -7.68 -30.00 2.21
C GLY A 103 -8.51 -28.83 2.69
N ARG A 104 -9.54 -29.11 3.48
CA ARG A 104 -10.42 -28.08 4.04
C ARG A 104 -9.95 -27.68 5.44
N TYR A 105 -9.49 -26.42 5.60
CA TYR A 105 -9.01 -25.89 6.87
C TYR A 105 -10.10 -25.03 7.52
N THR A 106 -10.15 -25.09 8.86
CA THR A 106 -11.03 -24.23 9.66
C THR A 106 -10.31 -22.97 10.14
N HIS A 107 -9.01 -23.07 10.36
CA HIS A 107 -8.15 -21.97 10.80
C HIS A 107 -6.87 -21.94 9.96
N ALA A 108 -6.38 -20.73 9.70
CA ALA A 108 -5.06 -20.52 9.09
C ALA A 108 -4.34 -19.34 9.76
N ILE A 109 -3.07 -19.50 10.09
CA ILE A 109 -2.22 -18.45 10.64
C ILE A 109 -0.95 -18.34 9.84
N LEU A 110 -0.64 -17.16 9.27
CA LEU A 110 0.36 -17.05 8.22
C LEU A 110 1.31 -15.86 8.42
N ASN A 111 2.59 -16.10 8.21
CA ASN A 111 3.60 -15.07 7.91
C ASN A 111 4.38 -15.50 6.66
N PRO A 112 3.82 -15.33 5.46
CA PRO A 112 4.37 -15.85 4.22
C PRO A 112 5.59 -15.06 3.74
N PRO A 113 6.43 -15.62 2.84
CA PRO A 113 7.57 -14.91 2.27
C PRO A 113 7.12 -13.73 1.39
N TYR A 114 7.90 -12.60 1.40
CA TYR A 114 7.54 -11.35 0.70
C TYR A 114 8.19 -11.16 -0.67
N LYS A 115 8.71 -12.23 -1.29
CA LYS A 115 9.39 -12.15 -2.59
C LYS A 115 8.42 -11.96 -3.75
N LYS A 116 8.88 -11.28 -4.81
CA LYS A 116 8.13 -11.16 -6.07
C LYS A 116 8.14 -12.49 -6.83
N ILE A 117 7.04 -12.73 -7.56
CA ILE A 117 6.90 -13.86 -8.48
C ILE A 117 7.13 -13.33 -9.91
N HIS A 118 8.12 -13.88 -10.61
CA HIS A 118 8.37 -13.54 -12.01
C HIS A 118 7.20 -13.98 -12.89
N SER A 119 6.90 -13.19 -13.95
CA SER A 119 5.77 -13.41 -14.85
C SER A 119 5.75 -14.80 -15.49
N ASP A 120 6.94 -15.34 -15.79
CA ASP A 120 7.13 -16.60 -16.53
C ASP A 120 7.50 -17.76 -15.61
N SER A 121 7.43 -17.58 -14.29
CA SER A 121 7.78 -18.62 -13.33
C SER A 121 6.73 -19.75 -13.30
N PRO A 122 7.13 -21.00 -12.99
CA PRO A 122 6.18 -22.10 -12.78
C PRO A 122 5.10 -21.76 -11.75
N HIS A 123 5.44 -21.08 -10.67
CA HIS A 123 4.49 -20.62 -9.66
C HIS A 123 3.39 -19.73 -10.26
N ARG A 124 3.77 -18.78 -11.12
CA ARG A 124 2.80 -17.88 -11.75
C ARG A 124 1.81 -18.63 -12.64
N MET A 125 2.30 -19.62 -13.39
CA MET A 125 1.45 -20.45 -14.25
C MET A 125 0.50 -21.32 -13.43
N ILE A 126 0.97 -21.93 -12.35
CA ILE A 126 0.15 -22.74 -11.44
C ILE A 126 -0.95 -21.90 -10.81
N LEU A 127 -0.61 -20.71 -10.29
CA LEU A 127 -1.54 -19.79 -9.65
C LEU A 127 -2.65 -19.34 -10.63
N ARG A 128 -2.28 -19.00 -11.86
CA ARG A 128 -3.26 -18.63 -12.90
C ARG A 128 -4.22 -19.77 -13.21
N ARG A 129 -3.75 -21.03 -13.28
CA ARG A 129 -4.62 -22.20 -13.45
C ARG A 129 -5.58 -22.38 -12.28
N ALA A 130 -5.17 -22.03 -11.06
CA ALA A 130 -6.01 -22.04 -9.88
C ALA A 130 -6.93 -20.79 -9.77
N GLY A 131 -6.94 -19.91 -10.79
CA GLY A 131 -7.76 -18.69 -10.81
C GLY A 131 -7.22 -17.57 -9.89
N ILE A 132 -5.92 -17.61 -9.56
CA ILE A 132 -5.26 -16.64 -8.70
C ILE A 132 -4.26 -15.81 -9.53
N GLU A 133 -4.51 -14.52 -9.66
CA GLU A 133 -3.60 -13.57 -10.32
C GLU A 133 -2.93 -12.71 -9.25
N THR A 134 -1.61 -12.83 -9.13
CA THR A 134 -0.83 -12.06 -8.16
C THR A 134 0.65 -11.99 -8.54
N VAL A 135 1.37 -11.01 -8.00
CA VAL A 135 2.78 -10.70 -8.34
C VAL A 135 3.76 -11.01 -7.21
N ASN A 136 3.27 -11.37 -6.02
CA ASN A 136 4.11 -11.64 -4.84
C ASN A 136 3.72 -12.94 -4.15
N LEU A 137 4.70 -13.58 -3.49
CA LEU A 137 4.47 -14.83 -2.76
C LEU A 137 3.45 -14.65 -1.62
N TYR A 138 3.53 -13.56 -0.83
CA TYR A 138 2.61 -13.38 0.29
C TYR A 138 1.14 -13.37 -0.13
N SER A 139 0.81 -12.69 -1.22
CA SER A 139 -0.55 -12.65 -1.74
C SER A 139 -0.97 -13.99 -2.37
N ALA A 140 -0.03 -14.74 -2.95
CA ALA A 140 -0.27 -16.10 -3.40
C ALA A 140 -0.62 -17.04 -2.24
N PHE A 141 0.17 -17.00 -1.17
CA PHE A 141 -0.05 -17.83 0.02
C PHE A 141 -1.39 -17.54 0.69
N VAL A 142 -1.73 -16.27 0.89
CA VAL A 142 -3.03 -15.88 1.46
C VAL A 142 -4.19 -16.32 0.57
N ALA A 143 -4.09 -16.11 -0.76
CA ALA A 143 -5.15 -16.50 -1.69
C ALA A 143 -5.35 -18.01 -1.72
N LEU A 144 -4.28 -18.81 -1.75
CA LEU A 144 -4.33 -20.27 -1.72
C LEU A 144 -4.88 -20.79 -0.39
N ALA A 145 -4.39 -20.25 0.73
CA ALA A 145 -4.92 -20.60 2.04
C ALA A 145 -6.42 -20.34 2.13
N LEU A 146 -6.86 -19.14 1.72
CA LEU A 146 -8.28 -18.77 1.69
C LEU A 146 -9.12 -19.68 0.78
N ALA A 147 -8.56 -20.12 -0.36
CA ALA A 147 -9.24 -21.05 -1.27
C ALA A 147 -9.39 -22.47 -0.65
N LEU A 148 -8.46 -22.87 0.21
CA LEU A 148 -8.46 -24.16 0.91
C LEU A 148 -9.30 -24.15 2.20
N MET A 149 -9.82 -23.01 2.63
CA MET A 149 -10.64 -22.92 3.84
C MET A 149 -12.08 -23.32 3.60
N GLU A 150 -12.69 -23.87 4.64
CA GLU A 150 -14.15 -24.08 4.70
C GLU A 150 -14.90 -22.75 4.81
N PRO A 151 -16.19 -22.68 4.39
CA PRO A 151 -17.03 -21.54 4.75
C PRO A 151 -17.07 -21.33 6.26
N GLY A 152 -16.93 -20.08 6.70
CA GLY A 152 -16.79 -19.70 8.11
C GLY A 152 -15.37 -19.86 8.68
N GLY A 153 -14.44 -20.44 7.91
CA GLY A 153 -13.06 -20.61 8.34
C GLY A 153 -12.33 -19.26 8.53
N GLN A 154 -11.48 -19.20 9.55
CA GLN A 154 -10.82 -17.98 10.02
C GLN A 154 -9.35 -17.96 9.61
N LEU A 155 -8.93 -16.92 8.93
CA LEU A 155 -7.54 -16.73 8.50
C LEU A 155 -6.98 -15.46 9.15
N VAL A 156 -5.83 -15.57 9.80
CA VAL A 156 -5.04 -14.45 10.31
C VAL A 156 -3.68 -14.44 9.62
N ALA A 157 -3.34 -13.34 8.98
CA ALA A 157 -2.07 -13.21 8.28
C ALA A 157 -1.39 -11.87 8.59
N ILE A 158 -0.05 -11.91 8.68
CA ILE A 158 0.78 -10.71 8.68
C ILE A 158 1.41 -10.56 7.31
N ILE A 159 1.12 -9.46 6.63
CA ILE A 159 1.50 -9.23 5.23
C ILE A 159 1.81 -7.76 4.97
N PRO A 160 2.60 -7.44 3.92
CA PRO A 160 2.84 -6.05 3.52
C PRO A 160 1.54 -5.30 3.18
N ARG A 161 1.41 -4.08 3.69
CA ARG A 161 0.28 -3.19 3.42
C ARG A 161 0.16 -2.78 1.94
N SER A 162 1.20 -2.97 1.16
CA SER A 162 1.28 -2.55 -0.25
C SER A 162 0.14 -3.08 -1.13
N PHE A 163 -0.52 -4.17 -0.77
CA PHE A 163 -1.68 -4.66 -1.51
C PHE A 163 -2.92 -3.77 -1.35
N CYS A 164 -2.99 -2.96 -0.30
CA CYS A 164 -4.16 -2.13 -0.02
C CYS A 164 -4.45 -1.12 -1.15
N ASN A 165 -3.41 -0.58 -1.80
CA ASN A 165 -3.58 0.45 -2.84
C ASN A 165 -2.71 0.28 -4.10
N GLY A 166 -1.79 -0.69 -4.12
CA GLY A 166 -0.93 -0.89 -5.30
C GLY A 166 -1.73 -1.35 -6.53
N PRO A 167 -1.47 -0.79 -7.73
CA PRO A 167 -2.24 -1.09 -8.94
C PRO A 167 -2.12 -2.57 -9.37
N TYR A 168 -0.96 -3.17 -9.14
CA TYR A 168 -0.71 -4.58 -9.45
C TYR A 168 -1.43 -5.58 -8.53
N TYR A 169 -2.04 -5.09 -7.44
CA TYR A 169 -2.71 -5.93 -6.43
C TYR A 169 -4.23 -5.92 -6.55
N ARG A 170 -4.80 -5.21 -7.52
CA ARG A 170 -6.25 -5.22 -7.73
C ARG A 170 -6.81 -6.64 -7.84
N PRO A 171 -6.24 -7.56 -8.65
CA PRO A 171 -6.76 -8.93 -8.72
C PRO A 171 -6.75 -9.65 -7.36
N PHE A 172 -5.76 -9.37 -6.52
CA PHE A 172 -5.68 -9.94 -5.17
C PHE A 172 -6.73 -9.31 -4.22
N ARG A 173 -6.97 -7.99 -4.29
CA ARG A 173 -8.06 -7.34 -3.54
C ARG A 173 -9.42 -7.91 -3.96
N ASP A 174 -9.67 -8.01 -5.26
CA ASP A 174 -10.92 -8.61 -5.79
C ASP A 174 -11.09 -10.06 -5.33
N PHE A 175 -10.01 -10.83 -5.29
CA PHE A 175 -10.04 -12.20 -4.80
C PHE A 175 -10.45 -12.29 -3.33
N ILE A 176 -9.85 -11.48 -2.44
CA ILE A 176 -10.21 -11.44 -1.02
C ILE A 176 -11.64 -10.96 -0.84
N LEU A 177 -11.97 -9.79 -1.38
CA LEU A 177 -13.26 -9.12 -1.17
C LEU A 177 -14.46 -9.87 -1.75
N SER A 178 -14.23 -10.78 -2.72
CA SER A 178 -15.27 -11.65 -3.26
C SER A 178 -15.45 -12.97 -2.49
N ARG A 179 -14.51 -13.34 -1.63
CA ARG A 179 -14.50 -14.66 -0.98
C ARG A 179 -14.49 -14.62 0.54
N ALA A 180 -14.18 -13.48 1.13
CA ALA A 180 -14.08 -13.37 2.57
C ALA A 180 -14.58 -12.03 3.10
N ALA A 181 -15.07 -12.02 4.33
CA ALA A 181 -15.26 -10.80 5.10
C ALA A 181 -13.94 -10.41 5.77
N ILE A 182 -13.65 -9.12 5.81
CA ILE A 182 -12.57 -8.53 6.60
C ILE A 182 -13.14 -8.17 7.97
N HIS A 183 -12.59 -8.74 9.03
CA HIS A 183 -13.05 -8.48 10.40
C HIS A 183 -12.09 -7.62 11.20
N HIS A 184 -10.79 -7.73 10.93
CA HIS A 184 -9.78 -6.97 11.67
C HIS A 184 -8.61 -6.57 10.76
N ILE A 185 -8.12 -5.35 10.97
CA ILE A 185 -6.85 -4.87 10.39
C ILE A 185 -6.05 -4.22 11.53
N HIS A 186 -4.82 -4.69 11.76
CA HIS A 186 -3.89 -4.05 12.69
C HIS A 186 -2.75 -3.38 11.95
N LEU A 187 -2.42 -2.15 12.35
CA LEU A 187 -1.38 -1.32 11.77
C LEU A 187 -0.29 -1.01 12.78
N PHE A 188 0.98 -1.23 12.42
CA PHE A 188 2.12 -0.79 13.23
C PHE A 188 2.51 0.64 12.86
N ALA A 189 2.59 1.55 13.84
CA ALA A 189 2.96 2.95 13.61
C ALA A 189 4.44 3.11 13.23
N SER A 190 5.33 2.23 13.73
CA SER A 190 6.78 2.28 13.44
C SER A 190 7.24 1.05 12.67
N ARG A 191 7.86 1.27 11.49
CA ARG A 191 8.44 0.21 10.64
C ARG A 191 9.66 -0.46 11.28
N ASN A 192 10.50 0.32 11.95
CA ASN A 192 11.82 -0.12 12.42
C ASN A 192 11.79 -0.83 13.78
N LYS A 193 10.66 -0.80 14.48
CA LYS A 193 10.56 -1.37 15.83
C LYS A 193 9.87 -2.74 15.85
N ALA A 194 8.99 -3.02 14.91
CA ALA A 194 8.25 -4.27 14.87
C ALA A 194 9.02 -5.44 14.20
N PHE A 195 9.96 -5.14 13.29
CA PHE A 195 10.73 -6.15 12.54
C PHE A 195 12.17 -5.66 12.34
N LYS A 196 12.98 -5.68 13.40
CA LYS A 196 14.36 -5.16 13.39
C LYS A 196 15.33 -5.97 12.52
N ASP A 197 15.02 -7.21 12.23
CA ASP A 197 15.93 -8.16 11.56
C ASP A 197 15.62 -8.34 10.06
N ASP A 198 14.54 -7.74 9.54
CA ASP A 198 14.22 -7.83 8.12
C ASP A 198 14.77 -6.59 7.39
N GLU A 199 15.69 -6.81 6.44
CA GLU A 199 16.27 -5.76 5.55
C GLU A 199 15.22 -5.09 4.64
N VAL A 200 13.94 -5.46 4.74
CA VAL A 200 12.87 -4.96 3.87
C VAL A 200 12.07 -3.88 4.58
N LEU A 201 12.26 -2.64 4.17
CA LEU A 201 11.50 -1.43 4.59
C LEU A 201 10.03 -1.47 4.11
N GLN A 202 9.27 -2.53 4.46
CA GLN A 202 7.86 -2.63 4.12
C GLN A 202 6.99 -2.42 5.36
N GLU A 203 5.90 -1.69 5.20
CA GLU A 203 4.88 -1.56 6.22
C GLU A 203 4.01 -2.82 6.23
N ASN A 204 4.06 -3.59 7.31
CA ASN A 204 3.25 -4.78 7.49
C ASN A 204 1.95 -4.45 8.24
N ILE A 205 0.91 -5.18 7.90
CA ILE A 205 -0.36 -5.19 8.63
C ILE A 205 -0.70 -6.63 9.03
N ILE A 206 -1.48 -6.78 10.09
CA ILE A 206 -2.12 -8.06 10.40
C ILE A 206 -3.58 -7.95 9.99
N ILE A 207 -4.06 -8.93 9.24
CA ILE A 207 -5.45 -8.98 8.77
C ILE A 207 -6.12 -10.27 9.23
N ARG A 208 -7.39 -10.16 9.69
CA ARG A 208 -8.25 -11.32 9.94
C ARG A 208 -9.37 -11.36 8.91
N LEU A 209 -9.49 -12.51 8.26
CA LEU A 209 -10.48 -12.80 7.22
C LEU A 209 -11.35 -13.99 7.64
N GLU A 210 -12.63 -13.97 7.26
CA GLU A 210 -13.55 -15.10 7.37
C GLU A 210 -13.99 -15.55 6.00
N ARG A 211 -13.71 -16.79 5.64
CA ARG A 211 -14.08 -17.39 4.34
C ARG A 211 -15.60 -17.47 4.18
N GLY A 212 -16.16 -16.79 3.18
CA GLY A 212 -17.60 -16.77 2.91
C GLY A 212 -18.43 -16.04 3.97
N GLY A 213 -17.77 -15.32 4.90
CA GLY A 213 -18.44 -14.52 5.92
C GLY A 213 -19.23 -13.36 5.33
N LYS A 214 -20.29 -12.95 6.03
CA LYS A 214 -21.03 -11.73 5.70
C LYS A 214 -20.24 -10.52 6.17
N GLN A 215 -19.93 -9.59 5.26
CA GLN A 215 -19.22 -8.37 5.63
C GLN A 215 -20.06 -7.49 6.55
N GLY A 216 -19.50 -7.18 7.69
CA GLY A 216 -19.99 -6.22 8.68
C GLY A 216 -18.94 -5.14 8.94
N PRO A 217 -19.05 -4.40 10.06
CA PRO A 217 -18.01 -3.48 10.49
C PRO A 217 -16.65 -4.15 10.63
N VAL A 218 -15.59 -3.36 10.50
CA VAL A 218 -14.19 -3.81 10.60
C VAL A 218 -13.53 -3.17 11.80
N SER A 219 -12.94 -3.99 12.67
CA SER A 219 -12.09 -3.50 13.75
C SER A 219 -10.73 -3.09 13.17
N VAL A 220 -10.35 -1.84 13.35
CA VAL A 220 -9.02 -1.35 13.00
C VAL A 220 -8.28 -1.03 14.28
N SER A 221 -7.14 -1.67 14.49
CA SER A 221 -6.27 -1.41 15.64
C SER A 221 -4.90 -0.90 15.21
N ASN A 222 -4.26 -0.16 16.08
CA ASN A 222 -2.91 0.33 15.88
C ASN A 222 -2.10 0.28 17.18
N SER A 223 -0.78 0.07 17.04
CA SER A 223 0.19 0.17 18.12
C SER A 223 1.50 0.78 17.63
N ALA A 224 2.27 1.37 18.52
CA ALA A 224 3.58 1.94 18.17
C ALA A 224 4.58 0.86 17.73
N ASP A 225 4.57 -0.29 18.42
CA ASP A 225 5.49 -1.40 18.18
C ASP A 225 4.84 -2.77 18.48
N ASP A 226 5.65 -3.82 18.43
CA ASP A 226 5.26 -5.22 18.67
C ASP A 226 5.02 -5.58 20.13
N ARG A 227 5.11 -4.63 21.06
CA ARG A 227 4.76 -4.84 22.49
C ARG A 227 3.29 -4.61 22.77
N PHE A 228 2.57 -3.93 21.87
CA PHE A 228 1.13 -3.63 21.96
C PHE A 228 0.71 -2.89 23.24
N ALA A 229 1.66 -2.19 23.91
CA ALA A 229 1.39 -1.50 25.17
C ALA A 229 0.41 -0.31 25.02
N ASP A 230 0.37 0.27 23.83
CA ASP A 230 -0.46 1.41 23.46
C ASP A 230 -1.54 1.02 22.43
N LEU A 231 -1.98 -0.24 22.44
CA LEU A 231 -2.98 -0.75 21.51
C LEU A 231 -4.29 0.03 21.62
N ILE A 232 -4.68 0.64 20.52
CA ILE A 232 -5.96 1.32 20.37
C ILE A 232 -6.75 0.59 19.28
N THR A 233 -8.05 0.37 19.52
CA THR A 233 -8.92 -0.30 18.54
C THR A 233 -10.19 0.53 18.33
N HIS A 234 -10.56 0.72 17.06
CA HIS A 234 -11.80 1.36 16.65
C HIS A 234 -12.56 0.47 15.68
N GLU A 235 -13.88 0.52 15.74
CA GLU A 235 -14.75 -0.16 14.79
C GLU A 235 -15.22 0.82 13.72
N HIS A 236 -15.12 0.42 12.45
CA HIS A 236 -15.47 1.23 11.30
C HIS A 236 -16.48 0.53 10.40
N PRO A 237 -17.48 1.23 9.85
CA PRO A 237 -18.30 0.71 8.77
C PRO A 237 -17.41 0.25 7.60
N PHE A 238 -17.80 -0.83 6.91
CA PHE A 238 -16.99 -1.37 5.82
C PHE A 238 -16.80 -0.38 4.67
N GLU A 239 -17.76 0.50 4.44
CA GLU A 239 -17.73 1.56 3.43
C GLU A 239 -16.59 2.57 3.66
N ARG A 240 -16.06 2.67 4.88
CA ARG A 240 -14.84 3.45 5.19
C ARG A 240 -13.55 2.68 4.93
N ILE A 241 -13.63 1.36 4.82
CA ILE A 241 -12.49 0.49 4.52
C ILE A 241 -12.37 0.29 3.00
N VAL A 242 -13.49 0.04 2.33
CA VAL A 242 -13.54 -0.07 0.87
C VAL A 242 -14.68 0.81 0.37
N PHE A 243 -14.33 1.90 -0.31
CA PHE A 243 -15.34 2.82 -0.82
C PHE A 243 -16.20 2.15 -1.91
N PRO A 244 -17.53 2.26 -1.84
CA PRO A 244 -18.43 1.58 -2.78
C PRO A 244 -18.18 1.94 -4.26
N ASP A 245 -17.83 3.20 -4.52
CA ASP A 245 -17.63 3.73 -5.88
C ASP A 245 -16.15 3.72 -6.33
N ASP A 246 -15.25 3.08 -5.57
CA ASP A 246 -13.86 2.97 -5.97
C ASP A 246 -13.65 1.79 -6.92
N PRO A 247 -13.39 2.03 -8.23
CA PRO A 247 -13.17 0.97 -9.20
C PRO A 247 -11.92 0.15 -8.91
N GLU A 248 -10.94 0.69 -8.19
CA GLU A 248 -9.71 0.01 -7.79
C GLU A 248 -9.86 -0.80 -6.49
N ARG A 249 -10.98 -0.58 -5.76
CA ARG A 249 -11.29 -1.26 -4.49
C ARG A 249 -10.14 -1.17 -3.49
N PHE A 250 -9.60 0.04 -3.29
CA PHE A 250 -8.57 0.29 -2.31
C PHE A 250 -9.07 -0.04 -0.90
N ILE A 251 -8.17 -0.57 -0.09
CA ILE A 251 -8.43 -0.87 1.31
C ILE A 251 -7.82 0.25 2.14
N HIS A 252 -8.69 1.10 2.68
CA HIS A 252 -8.31 2.18 3.60
C HIS A 252 -8.18 1.63 5.01
N VAL A 253 -7.23 2.17 5.78
CA VAL A 253 -7.00 1.75 7.17
C VAL A 253 -7.08 2.99 8.08
N PRO A 254 -8.28 3.44 8.44
CA PRO A 254 -8.47 4.61 9.31
C PRO A 254 -8.05 4.27 10.75
N THR A 255 -7.19 5.10 11.33
CA THR A 255 -6.67 4.89 12.70
C THR A 255 -7.42 5.69 13.78
N SER A 256 -8.46 6.43 13.41
CA SER A 256 -9.32 7.19 14.32
C SER A 256 -10.78 7.10 13.89
N LEU A 257 -11.70 7.36 14.83
CA LEU A 257 -13.13 7.46 14.54
C LEU A 257 -13.48 8.75 13.77
N GLU A 258 -12.66 9.77 13.90
CA GLU A 258 -12.85 11.02 13.18
C GLU A 258 -12.76 10.81 11.67
N HIS A 259 -13.67 11.45 10.95
CA HIS A 259 -13.56 11.57 9.51
C HIS A 259 -12.33 12.41 9.19
N SER A 260 -11.63 12.11 8.10
CA SER A 260 -10.64 13.06 7.60
C SER A 260 -11.34 14.33 7.19
N ALA A 261 -10.66 15.47 7.33
CA ALA A 261 -11.24 16.74 6.89
C ALA A 261 -11.73 16.67 5.43
N ILE A 262 -11.02 15.93 4.57
CA ILE A 262 -11.43 15.70 3.17
C ILE A 262 -12.76 14.94 3.04
N GLU A 263 -12.99 13.91 3.86
CA GLU A 263 -14.24 13.15 3.84
C GLU A 263 -15.44 14.00 4.29
N LEU A 264 -15.19 15.06 5.07
CA LEU A 264 -16.22 15.99 5.54
C LEU A 264 -16.54 17.10 4.52
N PHE A 265 -15.65 17.35 3.55
CA PHE A 265 -15.84 18.41 2.56
C PHE A 265 -16.72 17.94 1.40
N SER A 266 -17.98 18.32 1.40
CA SER A 266 -18.94 18.01 0.33
C SER A 266 -18.51 18.49 -1.07
N GLY A 267 -17.67 19.52 -1.12
CA GLY A 267 -17.10 20.09 -2.35
C GLY A 267 -15.94 19.28 -2.95
N VAL A 268 -15.34 18.32 -2.21
CA VAL A 268 -14.21 17.49 -2.66
C VAL A 268 -14.73 16.15 -3.20
N ARG A 269 -15.29 16.15 -4.41
CA ARG A 269 -15.98 14.98 -4.98
C ARG A 269 -15.64 14.69 -6.44
N PHE A 270 -14.92 15.57 -7.11
CA PHE A 270 -14.62 15.46 -8.54
C PHE A 270 -13.39 14.61 -8.80
N SER A 271 -13.39 13.82 -9.84
CA SER A 271 -12.20 13.16 -10.39
C SER A 271 -11.35 14.16 -11.17
N LEU A 272 -10.09 13.81 -11.43
CA LEU A 272 -9.22 14.62 -12.29
C LEU A 272 -9.78 14.79 -13.69
N ASP A 273 -10.40 13.75 -14.27
CA ASP A 273 -11.00 13.80 -15.61
C ASP A 273 -12.16 14.78 -15.67
N GLU A 274 -13.04 14.82 -14.63
CA GLU A 274 -14.15 15.77 -14.54
C GLU A 274 -13.69 17.23 -14.45
N ILE A 275 -12.53 17.47 -13.86
CA ILE A 275 -11.95 18.84 -13.81
C ILE A 275 -11.04 19.14 -15.02
N GLY A 276 -10.91 18.21 -15.99
CA GLY A 276 -10.11 18.35 -17.21
C GLY A 276 -8.60 18.37 -16.96
N VAL A 277 -8.15 17.58 -15.98
CA VAL A 277 -6.74 17.43 -15.61
C VAL A 277 -6.33 15.98 -15.69
N SER A 278 -5.11 15.73 -16.13
CA SER A 278 -4.47 14.40 -16.09
C SER A 278 -3.24 14.45 -15.20
N THR A 279 -2.86 13.30 -14.66
CA THR A 279 -1.58 13.16 -13.93
C THR A 279 -0.79 11.98 -14.49
N SER A 280 0.51 12.17 -14.65
CA SER A 280 1.45 11.16 -15.14
C SER A 280 2.75 11.21 -14.36
N THR A 281 3.42 10.08 -14.24
CA THR A 281 4.82 10.08 -13.79
C THR A 281 5.68 10.75 -14.86
N GLY A 282 6.64 11.53 -14.45
CA GLY A 282 7.61 12.18 -15.36
C GLY A 282 8.19 11.16 -16.35
N PRO A 283 8.12 11.41 -17.65
CA PRO A 283 8.46 10.41 -18.66
C PRO A 283 9.96 10.22 -18.89
N VAL A 284 10.80 11.13 -18.37
CA VAL A 284 12.25 11.03 -18.52
C VAL A 284 12.80 10.08 -17.46
N VAL A 285 13.35 8.96 -17.92
CA VAL A 285 14.05 7.99 -17.06
C VAL A 285 15.55 8.19 -17.28
N ASP A 286 16.22 8.83 -16.33
CA ASP A 286 17.59 9.33 -16.46
C ASP A 286 18.60 8.27 -16.92
N PHE A 287 18.61 7.09 -16.29
CA PHE A 287 19.56 6.02 -16.64
C PHE A 287 19.34 5.43 -18.04
N ARG A 288 18.18 5.66 -18.69
CA ARG A 288 17.89 5.22 -20.07
C ARG A 288 18.24 6.28 -21.12
N LEU A 289 18.43 7.52 -20.68
CA LEU A 289 18.65 8.67 -21.53
C LEU A 289 19.96 9.42 -21.18
N GLN A 290 20.92 8.72 -20.56
CA GLN A 290 22.19 9.31 -20.10
C GLN A 290 22.95 10.07 -21.18
N ASP A 291 22.96 9.55 -22.41
CA ASP A 291 23.65 10.18 -23.55
C ASP A 291 23.04 11.52 -23.99
N HIS A 292 21.80 11.79 -23.54
CA HIS A 292 21.09 13.03 -23.87
C HIS A 292 21.05 14.01 -22.68
N ILE A 293 21.51 13.62 -21.49
CA ILE A 293 21.45 14.46 -20.29
C ILE A 293 22.76 15.20 -20.10
N GLN A 294 22.68 16.49 -19.80
CA GLN A 294 23.82 17.37 -19.57
C GLN A 294 23.76 18.00 -18.17
N SER A 295 24.94 18.16 -17.57
CA SER A 295 25.05 18.74 -16.23
C SER A 295 24.59 20.20 -16.18
N ASN A 296 24.85 20.96 -17.25
CA ASN A 296 24.51 22.37 -17.38
C ASN A 296 23.71 22.63 -18.67
N PRO A 297 22.87 23.67 -18.70
CA PRO A 297 22.23 24.12 -19.90
C PRO A 297 23.24 24.48 -21.01
N ALA A 298 22.96 24.10 -22.25
CA ALA A 298 23.78 24.38 -23.41
C ALA A 298 22.88 24.64 -24.64
N PRO A 299 23.38 25.22 -25.72
CA PRO A 299 22.64 25.34 -26.97
C PRO A 299 22.10 23.99 -27.43
N GLY A 300 20.83 23.93 -27.82
CA GLY A 300 20.17 22.69 -28.22
C GLY A 300 19.67 21.81 -27.07
N THR A 301 19.70 22.32 -25.84
CA THR A 301 19.12 21.64 -24.69
C THR A 301 17.92 22.38 -24.11
N VAL A 302 17.10 21.66 -23.35
CA VAL A 302 15.95 22.18 -22.57
C VAL A 302 16.07 21.78 -21.11
N PRO A 303 15.38 22.49 -20.18
CA PRO A 303 15.40 22.14 -18.76
C PRO A 303 14.95 20.71 -18.49
N LEU A 304 15.70 20.02 -17.63
CA LEU A 304 15.32 18.72 -17.07
C LEU A 304 15.10 18.88 -15.58
N LEU A 305 13.87 18.63 -15.13
CA LEU A 305 13.44 18.91 -13.76
C LEU A 305 13.40 17.63 -12.92
N TYR A 306 14.03 17.71 -11.75
CA TYR A 306 14.06 16.70 -10.71
C TYR A 306 13.43 17.25 -9.42
N PRO A 307 13.06 16.41 -8.44
CA PRO A 307 12.57 16.90 -7.14
C PRO A 307 13.50 17.91 -6.46
N GLY A 308 14.81 17.76 -6.66
CA GLY A 308 15.82 18.65 -6.10
C GLY A 308 15.78 20.10 -6.61
N HIS A 309 15.09 20.38 -7.73
CA HIS A 309 14.89 21.73 -8.24
C HIS A 309 13.76 22.50 -7.54
N PHE A 310 13.00 21.85 -6.65
CA PHE A 310 11.87 22.46 -5.96
C PHE A 310 12.17 22.60 -4.47
N LYS A 311 11.99 23.79 -3.94
CA LYS A 311 12.07 24.09 -2.51
C LYS A 311 10.85 24.92 -2.13
N GLY A 312 9.87 24.28 -1.48
CA GLY A 312 8.56 24.90 -1.26
C GLY A 312 7.87 25.21 -2.59
N PRO A 313 7.28 26.40 -2.75
CA PRO A 313 6.61 26.80 -3.99
C PRO A 313 7.60 27.14 -5.13
N ASP A 314 8.88 27.37 -4.82
CA ASP A 314 9.86 27.92 -5.76
C ASP A 314 10.62 26.86 -6.54
N THR A 315 10.88 27.18 -7.82
CA THR A 315 11.72 26.41 -8.73
C THR A 315 13.12 27.04 -8.82
N HIS A 316 14.14 26.27 -8.45
CA HIS A 316 15.54 26.65 -8.54
C HIS A 316 16.22 25.91 -9.69
N TRP A 317 16.29 26.53 -10.87
CA TRP A 317 16.92 25.94 -12.03
C TRP A 317 17.71 27.02 -12.82
N PRO A 318 18.91 26.68 -13.34
CA PRO A 318 19.67 25.48 -13.08
C PRO A 318 20.19 25.46 -11.63
N LYS A 319 20.39 24.24 -11.07
CA LYS A 319 20.89 24.05 -9.72
C LYS A 319 22.31 23.51 -9.72
N GLU A 320 23.24 24.23 -9.10
CA GLU A 320 24.61 23.77 -8.93
C GLU A 320 24.69 22.54 -8.03
N GLY A 321 25.66 21.66 -8.33
CA GLY A 321 25.92 20.45 -7.53
C GLY A 321 24.86 19.34 -7.63
N ILE A 322 23.88 19.45 -8.53
CA ILE A 322 22.93 18.36 -8.77
C ILE A 322 23.66 17.22 -9.50
N LYS A 323 23.64 16.02 -8.92
CA LYS A 323 24.38 14.85 -9.45
C LYS A 323 23.85 14.33 -10.79
N ARG A 324 22.65 14.69 -11.18
CA ARG A 324 21.89 14.06 -12.29
C ARG A 324 21.78 14.92 -13.54
N GLY A 325 22.22 16.16 -13.53
CA GLY A 325 22.15 17.09 -14.64
C GLY A 325 20.94 18.02 -14.59
N ASN A 326 21.05 19.16 -15.30
CA ASN A 326 20.05 20.22 -15.33
C ASN A 326 19.33 20.31 -16.68
N ALA A 327 19.83 19.64 -17.70
CA ALA A 327 19.33 19.81 -19.07
C ALA A 327 19.29 18.48 -19.82
N ILE A 328 18.42 18.43 -20.83
CA ILE A 328 18.30 17.31 -21.77
C ILE A 328 18.34 17.83 -23.19
N ALA A 329 19.03 17.13 -24.10
CA ALA A 329 19.11 17.49 -25.50
C ALA A 329 17.70 17.51 -26.13
N LEU A 330 17.43 18.55 -26.93
CA LEU A 330 16.20 18.68 -27.71
C LEU A 330 16.45 18.13 -29.13
N ASN A 331 16.03 16.90 -29.39
CA ASN A 331 16.19 16.23 -30.68
C ASN A 331 15.03 15.26 -30.97
N SER A 332 15.06 14.56 -32.09
CA SER A 332 14.02 13.58 -32.49
C SER A 332 13.81 12.46 -31.48
N ASP A 333 14.86 12.03 -30.80
CA ASP A 333 14.83 10.89 -29.89
C ASP A 333 14.18 11.26 -28.53
N THR A 334 14.40 12.52 -28.10
CA THR A 334 13.94 13.00 -26.77
C THR A 334 12.61 13.72 -26.82
N MET A 335 12.21 14.30 -27.96
CA MET A 335 11.01 15.12 -28.15
C MET A 335 9.73 14.43 -27.57
N LYS A 336 9.59 13.14 -27.77
CA LYS A 336 8.42 12.34 -27.29
C LYS A 336 8.27 12.31 -25.78
N TRP A 337 9.37 12.60 -25.04
CA TRP A 337 9.43 12.60 -23.58
C TRP A 337 9.29 14.00 -22.97
N LEU A 338 9.26 15.04 -23.81
CA LEU A 338 9.23 16.42 -23.38
C LEU A 338 7.81 16.99 -23.42
N TYR A 339 7.57 17.97 -22.56
CA TYR A 339 6.32 18.70 -22.47
C TYR A 339 6.54 20.15 -22.91
N PRO A 340 5.58 20.82 -23.58
CA PRO A 340 5.69 22.26 -23.85
C PRO A 340 5.94 23.07 -22.59
N ASN A 341 6.70 24.16 -22.68
CA ASN A 341 6.85 25.06 -21.54
C ASN A 341 5.49 25.67 -21.15
N GLY A 342 5.18 25.69 -19.85
CA GLY A 342 3.88 26.13 -19.33
C GLY A 342 3.79 25.96 -17.82
N PHE A 343 2.61 26.26 -17.27
CA PHE A 343 2.34 26.00 -15.85
C PHE A 343 1.98 24.53 -15.62
N TYR A 344 2.63 23.91 -14.64
CA TYR A 344 2.35 22.55 -14.19
C TYR A 344 2.35 22.49 -12.66
N THR A 345 1.56 21.60 -12.10
CA THR A 345 1.73 21.19 -10.72
C THR A 345 2.52 19.89 -10.71
N VAL A 346 3.57 19.84 -9.92
CA VAL A 346 4.38 18.63 -9.74
C VAL A 346 4.30 18.15 -8.30
N VAL A 347 4.31 16.84 -8.12
CA VAL A 347 4.34 16.19 -6.80
C VAL A 347 5.54 15.27 -6.74
N ARG A 348 6.33 15.39 -5.69
CA ARG A 348 7.46 14.50 -5.42
C ARG A 348 6.98 13.06 -5.27
N ARG A 349 7.57 12.14 -6.04
CA ARG A 349 7.14 10.74 -6.06
C ARG A 349 7.65 9.94 -4.86
N PHE A 350 8.89 10.17 -4.42
CA PHE A 350 9.46 9.45 -3.28
C PHE A 350 9.33 10.27 -2.02
N SER A 351 8.69 9.69 -1.01
CA SER A 351 8.59 10.23 0.34
C SER A 351 8.47 9.08 1.34
N ALA A 352 9.24 9.13 2.41
CA ALA A 352 9.12 8.15 3.48
C ALA A 352 7.92 8.47 4.39
N LYS A 353 7.39 7.45 5.08
CA LYS A 353 6.27 7.63 6.02
C LYS A 353 6.66 8.55 7.19
N GLU A 354 7.91 8.48 7.57
CA GLU A 354 8.52 9.24 8.66
C GLU A 354 8.77 10.70 8.31
N GLU A 355 8.72 11.05 7.01
CA GLU A 355 8.81 12.45 6.62
C GLU A 355 7.58 13.22 7.12
N ARG A 356 7.80 14.48 7.48
CA ARG A 356 6.74 15.37 7.95
C ARG A 356 5.54 15.38 7.01
N ARG A 357 5.80 15.33 5.68
CA ARG A 357 4.76 15.25 4.65
C ARG A 357 5.04 14.14 3.65
N ARG A 358 4.00 13.41 3.30
CA ARG A 358 4.00 12.45 2.20
C ARG A 358 3.81 13.16 0.86
N ILE A 359 2.89 14.10 0.81
CA ILE A 359 2.58 14.88 -0.38
C ILE A 359 3.29 16.23 -0.30
N VAL A 360 4.16 16.49 -1.27
CA VAL A 360 4.85 17.76 -1.44
C VAL A 360 4.66 18.18 -2.90
N ALA A 361 3.85 19.23 -3.10
CA ALA A 361 3.53 19.77 -4.41
C ALA A 361 4.23 21.12 -4.63
N SER A 362 4.63 21.38 -5.87
CA SER A 362 5.21 22.66 -6.29
C SER A 362 4.64 23.07 -7.65
N VAL A 363 4.71 24.36 -7.97
CA VAL A 363 4.28 24.89 -9.25
C VAL A 363 5.50 25.13 -10.15
N VAL A 364 5.44 24.59 -11.37
CA VAL A 364 6.36 24.90 -12.45
C VAL A 364 5.82 26.13 -13.19
N ARG A 365 6.63 27.18 -13.27
CA ARG A 365 6.27 28.44 -13.91
C ARG A 365 7.06 28.60 -15.22
N PRO A 366 6.42 28.97 -16.33
CA PRO A 366 7.09 29.10 -17.63
C PRO A 366 8.17 30.20 -17.66
N ASP A 367 8.00 31.26 -16.88
CA ASP A 367 8.93 32.39 -16.75
C ASP A 367 10.25 31.99 -16.06
N SER A 368 10.27 30.92 -15.29
CA SER A 368 11.49 30.37 -14.67
C SER A 368 12.48 29.78 -15.69
N PHE A 369 12.05 29.59 -16.94
CA PHE A 369 12.83 28.92 -17.99
C PHE A 369 12.86 29.76 -19.27
N SER A 370 13.38 30.99 -19.15
CA SER A 370 13.42 31.96 -20.25
C SER A 370 14.02 31.35 -21.52
N GLY A 371 13.26 31.43 -22.66
CA GLY A 371 13.68 30.92 -23.96
C GLY A 371 13.53 29.40 -24.18
N ALA A 372 13.15 28.62 -23.15
CA ALA A 372 12.89 27.21 -23.34
C ALA A 372 11.49 26.97 -23.93
N SER A 373 11.41 26.23 -25.03
CA SER A 373 10.14 25.83 -25.65
C SER A 373 9.53 24.56 -25.01
N MET A 374 10.38 23.70 -24.46
CA MET A 374 10.02 22.40 -23.87
C MET A 374 10.66 22.22 -22.51
N LEU A 375 10.09 21.32 -21.71
CA LEU A 375 10.57 20.90 -20.40
C LEU A 375 10.62 19.38 -20.32
N GLY A 376 11.65 18.83 -19.67
CA GLY A 376 11.74 17.43 -19.27
C GLY A 376 11.35 17.27 -17.81
N PHE A 377 10.52 16.28 -17.50
CA PHE A 377 10.18 15.88 -16.14
C PHE A 377 10.74 14.49 -15.88
N GLU A 378 11.60 14.39 -14.87
CA GLU A 378 12.21 13.11 -14.51
C GLU A 378 11.24 12.25 -13.70
N ASN A 379 11.43 10.92 -13.71
CA ASN A 379 10.48 9.93 -13.21
C ASN A 379 10.29 9.92 -11.66
N HIS A 380 11.02 10.74 -10.92
CA HIS A 380 10.80 11.00 -9.50
C HIS A 380 9.79 12.14 -9.24
N LEU A 381 9.18 12.66 -10.29
CA LEU A 381 8.08 13.61 -10.24
C LEU A 381 6.80 12.98 -10.80
N ASN A 382 5.65 13.29 -10.20
CA ASN A 382 4.35 13.19 -10.84
C ASN A 382 3.95 14.58 -11.33
N VAL A 383 3.39 14.65 -12.51
CA VAL A 383 3.08 15.92 -13.21
C VAL A 383 1.58 15.99 -13.48
N PHE A 384 0.93 17.04 -13.04
CA PHE A 384 -0.45 17.39 -13.41
C PHE A 384 -0.42 18.26 -14.68
N HIS A 385 -1.20 17.88 -15.67
CA HIS A 385 -1.17 18.48 -17.00
C HIS A 385 -2.53 18.33 -17.71
N HIS A 386 -2.70 19.02 -18.84
CA HIS A 386 -3.80 18.77 -19.76
C HIS A 386 -3.24 18.19 -21.07
N GLN A 387 -3.43 16.88 -21.29
CA GLN A 387 -2.95 16.19 -22.50
C GLN A 387 -1.46 16.47 -22.82
N LYS A 388 -0.58 16.43 -21.83
CA LYS A 388 0.84 16.80 -21.84
C LYS A 388 1.12 18.30 -22.04
N HIS A 389 0.12 19.16 -22.08
CA HIS A 389 0.28 20.63 -22.10
C HIS A 389 0.12 21.21 -20.69
N GLY A 390 0.57 22.46 -20.54
CA GLY A 390 0.43 23.20 -19.30
C GLY A 390 -1.03 23.44 -18.92
N LEU A 391 -1.24 23.68 -17.62
CA LEU A 391 -2.52 24.05 -17.05
C LEU A 391 -2.71 25.59 -17.09
N PRO A 392 -3.94 26.08 -16.98
CA PRO A 392 -4.15 27.49 -16.61
C PRO A 392 -3.45 27.83 -15.30
N GLU A 393 -2.83 28.99 -15.22
CA GLU A 393 -2.01 29.40 -14.09
C GLU A 393 -2.70 29.20 -12.74
N ASN A 394 -3.90 29.79 -12.54
CA ASN A 394 -4.62 29.68 -11.28
C ASN A 394 -5.01 28.23 -10.93
N LEU A 395 -5.25 27.39 -11.93
CA LEU A 395 -5.54 25.97 -11.68
C LEU A 395 -4.28 25.21 -11.20
N ALA A 396 -3.10 25.52 -11.77
CA ALA A 396 -1.85 24.93 -11.32
C ALA A 396 -1.53 25.30 -9.86
N TYR A 397 -1.67 26.56 -9.51
CA TYR A 397 -1.50 27.03 -8.14
C TYR A 397 -2.54 26.41 -7.18
N GLY A 398 -3.80 26.31 -7.62
CA GLY A 398 -4.88 25.73 -6.80
C GLY A 398 -4.68 24.24 -6.53
N LEU A 399 -4.23 23.49 -7.53
CA LEU A 399 -3.85 22.08 -7.35
C LEU A 399 -2.68 21.94 -6.38
N ALA A 400 -1.64 22.77 -6.50
CA ALA A 400 -0.51 22.74 -5.58
C ALA A 400 -0.93 23.13 -4.15
N ALA A 401 -1.75 24.16 -3.99
CA ALA A 401 -2.31 24.57 -2.70
C ALA A 401 -3.14 23.44 -2.06
N PHE A 402 -4.07 22.84 -2.82
CA PHE A 402 -4.88 21.71 -2.36
C PHE A 402 -4.01 20.52 -1.93
N MET A 403 -3.05 20.11 -2.76
CA MET A 403 -2.16 18.98 -2.46
C MET A 403 -1.26 19.25 -1.26
N ASN A 404 -1.00 20.51 -0.90
CA ASN A 404 -0.20 20.89 0.25
C ASN A 404 -1.03 21.15 1.52
N THR A 405 -2.34 20.89 1.55
CA THR A 405 -3.12 20.90 2.79
C THR A 405 -2.77 19.73 3.70
N VAL A 406 -2.91 19.91 5.02
CA VAL A 406 -2.76 18.80 5.99
C VAL A 406 -3.84 17.77 5.74
N ALA A 407 -5.06 18.22 5.43
CA ALA A 407 -6.19 17.35 5.13
C ALA A 407 -5.90 16.34 4.00
N VAL A 408 -5.24 16.76 2.92
CA VAL A 408 -4.83 15.88 1.82
C VAL A 408 -3.73 14.91 2.24
N ASP A 409 -2.72 15.36 3.00
CA ASP A 409 -1.64 14.51 3.48
C ASP A 409 -2.16 13.41 4.42
N ASP A 410 -3.04 13.76 5.35
CA ASP A 410 -3.69 12.82 6.27
C ASP A 410 -4.56 11.80 5.53
N TYR A 411 -5.37 12.26 4.58
CA TYR A 411 -6.16 11.37 3.73
C TYR A 411 -5.26 10.39 2.97
N PHE A 412 -4.19 10.88 2.35
CA PHE A 412 -3.24 10.06 1.60
C PHE A 412 -2.55 9.00 2.49
N ARG A 413 -2.19 9.35 3.72
CA ARG A 413 -1.57 8.42 4.68
C ARG A 413 -2.48 7.26 5.07
N ARG A 414 -3.80 7.43 5.02
CA ARG A 414 -4.76 6.39 5.41
C ARG A 414 -4.75 5.20 4.46
N PHE A 415 -4.53 5.40 3.17
CA PHE A 415 -4.52 4.32 2.20
C PHE A 415 -3.15 3.98 1.63
N ASN A 416 -2.21 4.93 1.57
CA ASN A 416 -0.90 4.68 0.94
C ASN A 416 0.07 3.98 1.89
N GLY A 417 0.36 2.70 1.60
CA GLY A 417 1.35 1.88 2.31
C GLY A 417 2.72 1.76 1.61
N HIS A 418 2.95 2.53 0.53
CA HIS A 418 4.22 2.53 -0.21
C HIS A 418 5.13 3.68 0.22
N THR A 419 6.42 3.57 -0.12
CA THR A 419 7.39 4.69 -0.04
C THR A 419 7.25 5.66 -1.23
N GLN A 420 6.29 5.42 -2.12
CA GLN A 420 6.06 6.20 -3.31
C GLN A 420 4.66 6.79 -3.31
N VAL A 421 4.55 8.01 -3.79
CA VAL A 421 3.31 8.63 -4.24
C VAL A 421 3.17 8.32 -5.72
N ASN A 422 2.29 7.40 -6.10
CA ASN A 422 2.14 7.03 -7.52
C ASN A 422 1.13 7.95 -8.22
N ALA A 423 1.32 8.16 -9.52
CA ALA A 423 0.34 8.90 -10.32
C ALA A 423 -1.07 8.28 -10.28
N THR A 424 -1.15 6.96 -10.15
CA THR A 424 -2.43 6.24 -9.97
C THR A 424 -3.12 6.63 -8.66
N ASP A 425 -2.36 6.71 -7.55
CA ASP A 425 -2.92 7.11 -6.25
C ASP A 425 -3.50 8.53 -6.34
N LEU A 426 -2.77 9.46 -6.95
CA LEU A 426 -3.21 10.85 -7.17
C LEU A 426 -4.44 10.92 -8.09
N ARG A 427 -4.54 10.05 -9.09
CA ARG A 427 -5.67 10.01 -10.03
C ARG A 427 -6.96 9.55 -9.37
N LEU A 428 -6.86 8.69 -8.39
CA LEU A 428 -8.01 8.10 -7.69
C LEU A 428 -8.51 8.95 -6.51
N MET A 429 -7.72 9.94 -6.10
CA MET A 429 -8.19 10.93 -5.11
C MET A 429 -9.33 11.75 -5.68
N LYS A 430 -10.14 12.32 -4.77
CA LYS A 430 -11.15 13.31 -5.12
C LYS A 430 -10.60 14.73 -4.94
N TYR A 431 -11.11 15.62 -5.73
CA TYR A 431 -10.67 17.02 -5.84
C TYR A 431 -11.85 17.97 -5.72
N PRO A 432 -11.62 19.23 -5.33
CA PRO A 432 -12.59 20.31 -5.50
C PRO A 432 -12.93 20.53 -6.99
N SER A 433 -14.00 21.24 -7.26
CA SER A 433 -14.34 21.61 -8.64
C SER A 433 -13.21 22.43 -9.29
N ARG A 434 -13.18 22.45 -10.62
CA ARG A 434 -12.19 23.25 -11.37
C ARG A 434 -12.26 24.74 -11.01
N SER A 435 -13.46 25.28 -10.83
CA SER A 435 -13.67 26.67 -10.41
C SER A 435 -13.15 26.93 -9.00
N THR A 436 -13.46 26.03 -8.06
CA THR A 436 -12.97 26.10 -6.68
C THR A 436 -11.45 26.05 -6.62
N LEU A 437 -10.82 25.13 -7.36
CA LEU A 437 -9.36 25.06 -7.46
C LEU A 437 -8.75 26.33 -8.06
N SER A 438 -9.36 26.90 -9.11
CA SER A 438 -8.87 28.14 -9.70
C SER A 438 -8.95 29.31 -8.74
N ALA A 439 -10.04 29.44 -7.98
CA ALA A 439 -10.18 30.46 -6.91
C ALA A 439 -9.17 30.24 -5.78
N PHE A 440 -8.95 28.99 -5.38
CA PHE A 440 -7.93 28.64 -4.38
C PHE A 440 -6.52 29.04 -4.86
N GLY A 441 -6.23 28.82 -6.13
CA GLY A 441 -4.96 29.21 -6.74
C GLY A 441 -4.75 30.70 -6.82
N GLU A 442 -5.77 31.45 -7.18
CA GLU A 442 -5.72 32.91 -7.16
C GLU A 442 -5.43 33.46 -5.76
N TRP A 443 -6.13 32.94 -4.75
CA TRP A 443 -5.87 33.28 -3.37
C TRP A 443 -4.43 32.90 -2.94
N ALA A 444 -3.99 31.67 -3.23
CA ALA A 444 -2.65 31.20 -2.85
C ALA A 444 -1.52 32.05 -3.47
N LYS A 445 -1.68 32.47 -4.73
CA LYS A 445 -0.76 33.39 -5.39
C LYS A 445 -0.70 34.76 -4.67
N ALA A 446 -1.84 35.27 -4.25
CA ALA A 446 -1.90 36.55 -3.54
C ALA A 446 -1.23 36.50 -2.15
N GLN A 447 -1.19 35.33 -1.52
CA GLN A 447 -0.48 35.13 -0.24
C GLN A 447 1.04 34.97 -0.41
N GLY A 448 1.53 34.59 -1.59
CA GLY A 448 2.93 34.31 -1.88
C GLY A 448 3.37 32.92 -1.37
N ASP A 449 3.64 32.76 -0.08
CA ASP A 449 4.02 31.46 0.53
C ASP A 449 3.09 31.14 1.73
N PRO A 450 1.84 30.69 1.46
CA PRO A 450 0.89 30.41 2.53
C PRO A 450 1.34 29.22 3.39
N THR A 451 1.18 29.36 4.71
CA THR A 451 1.43 28.25 5.64
C THR A 451 0.39 27.14 5.49
N GLU A 452 0.71 25.94 5.97
CA GLU A 452 -0.21 24.78 5.96
C GLU A 452 -1.54 25.12 6.66
N ALA A 453 -1.50 25.81 7.80
CA ALA A 453 -2.71 26.23 8.51
C ALA A 453 -3.57 27.18 7.67
N MET A 454 -2.95 28.12 6.96
CA MET A 454 -3.68 29.03 6.05
C MET A 454 -4.32 28.26 4.89
N LEU A 455 -3.63 27.24 4.34
CA LEU A 455 -4.17 26.41 3.28
C LEU A 455 -5.39 25.61 3.77
N ASP A 456 -5.31 24.98 4.95
CA ASP A 456 -6.43 24.22 5.51
C ASP A 456 -7.63 25.12 5.86
N ASP A 457 -7.39 26.29 6.44
CA ASP A 457 -8.45 27.26 6.75
C ASP A 457 -9.14 27.78 5.47
N GLN A 458 -8.38 28.03 4.41
CA GLN A 458 -8.95 28.44 3.14
C GLN A 458 -9.71 27.30 2.46
N LEU A 459 -9.21 26.07 2.53
CA LEU A 459 -9.91 24.90 1.99
C LEU A 459 -11.28 24.72 2.66
N LYS A 460 -11.38 24.88 3.98
CA LYS A 460 -12.65 24.86 4.71
C LYS A 460 -13.63 25.88 4.14
N LYS A 461 -13.22 27.16 4.01
CA LYS A 461 -14.07 28.26 3.52
C LYS A 461 -14.61 28.05 2.11
N ILE A 462 -13.86 27.40 1.23
CA ILE A 462 -14.25 27.21 -0.18
C ILE A 462 -14.96 25.87 -0.42
N SER A 463 -15.02 24.99 0.59
CA SER A 463 -15.61 23.65 0.50
C SER A 463 -16.95 23.54 1.25
N GLU A 464 -17.31 24.55 2.05
CA GLU A 464 -18.64 24.77 2.59
C GLU A 464 -19.60 25.30 1.51
#